data_9d87b06086347cac386f447e6b985813
#
_entry.id   9d87b06086347cac386f447e6b985813
#
_cell.length_a   1.000
_cell.length_b   1.000
_cell.length_c   1.000
_cell.angle_alpha   90.00
_cell.angle_beta   90.00
_cell.angle_gamma   90.00
#
_symmetry.space_group_name_H-M   'P 1'
#
loop_
_entity.id
_entity.type
_entity.pdbx_description
1 polymer ?
#
loop_
_entity_poly.entity_id
_entity_poly.type
_entity_poly.pdbx_seq_one_letter_code
_entity_poly.pdbx_strand_id
1 'polypeptide(L)'
;MNTDPYIIGDSTVKEPPTSFVHKLKFLGPGFILSASIVGSGELIATTTLGAKAGFAAFWIIILSCLAKVAVQLEFGKHTILSGETAIQAFAKLPGPKIGKGKWAVWMVLVALILKLVQVGGILGGTAIILNMLFPSFSILSWTLITAMVAASLIFKGYYSTIEKLSLLMITLFTVLTLASLYFLKYTPYSFSWNNIIHNAQFNLSGEVTAVAIGAFGITGVASDEIIAYTYWCIEKGYAAYVGPRNETPEWKARAQGWINVMYLDAIVAMTLYTSVTAAFYLLGAAVLHHRGEVPDENHLVETLSLIFTQSLGQGSRIAFLVGGFFVLFSSVFATLAAWTRVFPDIFSQLGWTDFGNILERKKIIAVVSWVLPFAWATTFLFMKVPLVMVLSGGMVGSVLLFMVVFAALHFRYKRMQLSRPGLFYDTALWISIISILGVGIYGVVKIFAHLEFF
;
A
#
# COMPACT_ATOMS: atom_id res chain seq x y z
N MET A 1 -14.70 28.89 1.13
CA MET A 1 -14.92 28.21 -0.17
C MET A 1 -14.00 27.00 -0.20
N ASN A 2 -14.53 25.79 -0.23
CA ASN A 2 -13.69 24.60 -0.47
C ASN A 2 -13.28 24.63 -1.94
N THR A 3 -12.10 25.18 -2.22
CA THR A 3 -11.51 25.11 -3.55
C THR A 3 -11.18 23.65 -3.87
N ASP A 4 -11.55 23.19 -5.07
CA ASP A 4 -11.24 21.85 -5.54
C ASP A 4 -9.71 21.62 -5.52
N PRO A 5 -9.17 20.63 -4.81
CA PRO A 5 -7.74 20.40 -4.69
C PRO A 5 -7.06 20.06 -6.03
N TYR A 6 -7.83 19.65 -7.04
CA TYR A 6 -7.34 19.34 -8.38
C TYR A 6 -7.24 20.57 -9.31
N ILE A 7 -7.64 21.75 -8.83
CA ILE A 7 -7.51 23.02 -9.56
C ILE A 7 -6.39 23.84 -8.94
N ILE A 8 -5.33 24.06 -9.71
CA ILE A 8 -4.18 24.87 -9.27
C ILE A 8 -4.43 26.32 -9.68
N GLY A 9 -4.43 27.23 -8.71
CA GLY A 9 -4.61 28.68 -8.93
C GLY A 9 -3.70 29.51 -8.03
N ASP A 10 -3.52 30.77 -8.36
CA ASP A 10 -2.66 31.68 -7.58
C ASP A 10 -3.14 31.90 -6.14
N SER A 11 -4.44 31.79 -5.90
CA SER A 11 -5.05 31.97 -4.58
C SER A 11 -4.69 30.88 -3.57
N THR A 12 -4.14 29.74 -4.03
CA THR A 12 -3.78 28.59 -3.17
C THR A 12 -2.30 28.55 -2.83
N VAL A 13 -1.48 29.43 -3.38
CA VAL A 13 -0.03 29.48 -3.21
C VAL A 13 0.34 29.69 -1.74
N LYS A 14 1.27 28.87 -1.23
CA LYS A 14 1.83 28.98 0.13
C LYS A 14 3.33 28.73 0.12
N GLU A 15 4.04 29.53 0.88
CA GLU A 15 5.46 29.27 1.08
C GLU A 15 5.70 28.01 1.92
N PRO A 16 6.71 27.18 1.57
CA PRO A 16 7.02 25.97 2.29
C PRO A 16 7.52 26.27 3.69
N PRO A 17 7.17 25.42 4.67
CA PRO A 17 7.64 25.58 6.05
C PRO A 17 9.15 25.38 6.15
N THR A 18 9.84 26.28 6.85
CA THR A 18 11.29 26.25 7.02
C THR A 18 11.72 25.40 8.21
N SER A 19 11.00 25.46 9.35
CA SER A 19 11.36 24.70 10.55
C SER A 19 10.87 23.25 10.48
N PHE A 20 11.61 22.32 11.09
CA PHE A 20 11.26 20.91 11.16
C PHE A 20 9.89 20.67 11.79
N VAL A 21 9.62 21.30 12.94
CA VAL A 21 8.34 21.18 13.66
C VAL A 21 7.16 21.68 12.81
N HIS A 22 7.38 22.72 12.01
CA HIS A 22 6.35 23.24 11.11
C HIS A 22 6.10 22.27 9.94
N LYS A 23 7.14 21.60 9.42
CA LYS A 23 6.99 20.57 8.37
C LYS A 23 6.11 19.41 8.83
N LEU A 24 6.23 18.99 10.11
CA LEU A 24 5.41 17.89 10.67
C LEU A 24 3.91 18.14 10.59
N LYS A 25 3.45 19.42 10.61
CA LYS A 25 2.03 19.77 10.50
C LYS A 25 1.45 19.54 9.08
N PHE A 26 2.32 19.43 8.09
CA PHE A 26 1.93 19.20 6.71
C PHE A 26 2.05 17.74 6.27
N LEU A 27 2.54 16.85 7.13
CA LEU A 27 2.54 15.42 6.85
C LEU A 27 1.08 14.91 6.76
N GLY A 28 0.85 13.86 6.00
CA GLY A 28 -0.49 13.27 5.87
C GLY A 28 -0.57 12.20 4.80
N PRO A 29 -0.17 12.46 3.54
CA PRO A 29 -0.19 11.48 2.47
C PRO A 29 0.49 10.16 2.84
N GLY A 30 1.65 10.23 3.48
CA GLY A 30 2.39 9.07 3.97
C GLY A 30 1.67 8.29 5.07
N PHE A 31 0.91 8.95 5.95
CA PHE A 31 0.12 8.26 6.98
C PHE A 31 -1.08 7.52 6.41
N ILE A 32 -1.77 8.10 5.42
CA ILE A 32 -2.85 7.40 4.71
C ILE A 32 -2.27 6.16 3.99
N LEU A 33 -1.13 6.36 3.33
CA LEU A 33 -0.42 5.28 2.65
C LEU A 33 0.01 4.19 3.64
N SER A 34 0.58 4.56 4.79
CA SER A 34 0.97 3.61 5.83
C SER A 34 -0.19 2.80 6.37
N ALA A 35 -1.40 3.38 6.48
CA ALA A 35 -2.60 2.68 6.91
C ALA A 35 -3.11 1.68 5.85
N SER A 36 -2.82 1.90 4.57
CA SER A 36 -3.04 0.92 3.51
C SER A 36 -2.02 -0.21 3.56
N ILE A 37 -0.73 0.14 3.68
CA ILE A 37 0.40 -0.79 3.69
C ILE A 37 0.32 -1.71 4.91
N VAL A 38 0.29 -1.11 6.13
CA VAL A 38 0.25 -1.87 7.39
C VAL A 38 -1.13 -2.49 7.58
N GLY A 39 -1.35 -3.57 6.87
CA GLY A 39 -2.64 -4.25 6.82
C GLY A 39 -2.47 -5.74 6.50
N SER A 40 -3.17 -6.18 5.47
CA SER A 40 -3.15 -7.57 5.05
C SER A 40 -1.79 -8.03 4.54
N GLY A 41 -1.04 -7.15 3.90
CA GLY A 41 0.32 -7.44 3.44
C GLY A 41 1.19 -7.90 4.60
N GLU A 42 1.14 -7.17 5.70
CA GLU A 42 1.96 -7.41 6.87
C GLU A 42 1.39 -8.53 7.74
N LEU A 43 0.11 -8.44 8.12
CA LEU A 43 -0.49 -9.43 9.01
C LEU A 43 -0.59 -10.82 8.36
N ILE A 44 -0.99 -10.91 7.11
CA ILE A 44 -1.22 -12.19 6.43
C ILE A 44 0.04 -12.64 5.69
N ALA A 45 0.47 -11.89 4.66
CA ALA A 45 1.52 -12.37 3.77
C ALA A 45 2.91 -12.38 4.40
N THR A 46 3.28 -11.31 5.13
CA THR A 46 4.61 -11.19 5.75
C THR A 46 4.77 -12.19 6.89
N THR A 47 3.74 -12.35 7.74
CA THR A 47 3.75 -13.33 8.83
C THR A 47 3.77 -14.76 8.28
N THR A 48 3.01 -15.06 7.22
CA THR A 48 3.04 -16.38 6.55
C THR A 48 4.40 -16.66 5.94
N LEU A 49 5.04 -15.66 5.32
CA LEU A 49 6.40 -15.84 4.80
C LEU A 49 7.39 -16.12 5.95
N GLY A 50 7.29 -15.42 7.07
CA GLY A 50 8.09 -15.70 8.27
C GLY A 50 7.85 -17.11 8.82
N ALA A 51 6.59 -17.56 8.88
CA ALA A 51 6.22 -18.90 9.29
C ALA A 51 6.82 -20.00 8.39
N LYS A 52 6.80 -19.80 7.07
CA LYS A 52 7.36 -20.76 6.10
C LYS A 52 8.87 -20.74 6.01
N ALA A 53 9.48 -19.57 6.03
CA ALA A 53 10.90 -19.37 5.74
C ALA A 53 11.80 -19.21 6.98
N GLY A 54 11.21 -19.09 8.19
CA GLY A 54 11.98 -18.68 9.36
C GLY A 54 12.67 -17.34 9.12
N PHE A 55 13.94 -17.21 9.52
CA PHE A 55 14.70 -15.98 9.29
C PHE A 55 15.32 -15.88 7.88
N ALA A 56 15.24 -16.92 7.05
CA ALA A 56 15.94 -17.02 5.78
C ALA A 56 15.54 -15.93 4.77
N ALA A 57 14.26 -15.51 4.73
CA ALA A 57 13.73 -14.58 3.76
C ALA A 57 13.49 -13.15 4.33
N PHE A 58 14.00 -12.85 5.53
CA PHE A 58 13.81 -11.51 6.16
C PHE A 58 14.33 -10.36 5.28
N TRP A 59 15.46 -10.57 4.62
CA TRP A 59 16.06 -9.59 3.73
C TRP A 59 15.14 -9.16 2.57
N ILE A 60 14.28 -10.06 2.07
CA ILE A 60 13.31 -9.76 0.99
C ILE A 60 12.30 -8.72 1.48
N ILE A 61 11.84 -8.85 2.71
CA ILE A 61 10.88 -7.91 3.31
C ILE A 61 11.50 -6.52 3.48
N ILE A 62 12.72 -6.46 4.01
CA ILE A 62 13.43 -5.18 4.13
C ILE A 62 13.67 -4.57 2.76
N LEU A 63 14.14 -5.37 1.80
CA LEU A 63 14.31 -4.93 0.42
C LEU A 63 13.01 -4.41 -0.19
N SER A 64 11.88 -5.13 0.02
CA SER A 64 10.56 -4.72 -0.46
C SER A 64 10.14 -3.36 0.08
N CYS A 65 10.33 -3.12 1.38
CA CYS A 65 9.96 -1.85 2.01
C CYS A 65 10.83 -0.67 1.52
N LEU A 66 12.13 -0.89 1.36
CA LEU A 66 13.07 0.19 1.02
C LEU A 66 13.14 0.47 -0.49
N ALA A 67 13.14 -0.58 -1.31
CA ALA A 67 13.37 -0.45 -2.75
C ALA A 67 12.27 0.34 -3.46
N LYS A 68 11.02 0.29 -3.02
CA LYS A 68 9.91 0.94 -3.74
C LYS A 68 9.75 2.43 -3.42
N VAL A 69 10.36 2.91 -2.34
CA VAL A 69 10.22 4.31 -1.89
C VAL A 69 10.77 5.30 -2.90
N ALA A 70 11.93 5.04 -3.51
CA ALA A 70 12.50 5.98 -4.47
C ALA A 70 11.61 6.15 -5.72
N VAL A 71 10.93 5.07 -6.13
CA VAL A 71 9.91 5.12 -7.20
C VAL A 71 8.70 5.94 -6.76
N GLN A 72 8.21 5.74 -5.54
CA GLN A 72 7.13 6.56 -4.96
C GLN A 72 7.48 8.05 -4.94
N LEU A 73 8.73 8.39 -4.57
CA LEU A 73 9.19 9.78 -4.54
C LEU A 73 9.18 10.43 -5.93
N GLU A 74 9.50 9.70 -7.00
CA GLU A 74 9.39 10.24 -8.37
C GLU A 74 7.94 10.55 -8.75
N PHE A 75 6.98 9.72 -8.34
CA PHE A 75 5.55 9.99 -8.55
C PHE A 75 5.09 11.23 -7.78
N GLY A 76 5.41 11.32 -6.48
CA GLY A 76 5.08 12.48 -5.66
C GLY A 76 5.69 13.77 -6.20
N LYS A 77 6.97 13.74 -6.59
CA LYS A 77 7.66 14.86 -7.20
C LYS A 77 7.04 15.28 -8.53
N HIS A 78 6.74 14.32 -9.41
CA HIS A 78 6.03 14.61 -10.67
C HIS A 78 4.72 15.34 -10.39
N THR A 79 3.91 14.81 -9.48
CA THR A 79 2.61 15.40 -9.11
C THR A 79 2.73 16.82 -8.55
N ILE A 80 3.70 17.08 -7.68
CA ILE A 80 3.92 18.43 -7.10
C ILE A 80 4.31 19.44 -8.19
N LEU A 81 5.12 19.01 -9.17
CA LEU A 81 5.61 19.89 -10.25
C LEU A 81 4.61 20.09 -11.38
N SER A 82 3.74 19.12 -11.65
CA SER A 82 2.80 19.16 -12.77
C SER A 82 1.36 19.42 -12.37
N GLY A 83 0.99 19.13 -11.14
CA GLY A 83 -0.40 19.06 -10.72
C GLY A 83 -1.17 17.85 -11.25
N GLU A 84 -0.51 16.95 -11.99
CA GLU A 84 -1.14 15.78 -12.58
C GLU A 84 -1.23 14.62 -11.61
N THR A 85 -2.31 13.86 -11.67
CA THR A 85 -2.42 12.55 -11.04
C THR A 85 -1.58 11.52 -11.79
N ALA A 86 -1.31 10.37 -11.17
CA ALA A 86 -0.62 9.27 -11.84
C ALA A 86 -1.37 8.82 -13.10
N ILE A 87 -2.70 8.73 -13.08
CA ILE A 87 -3.50 8.27 -14.22
C ILE A 87 -3.45 9.28 -15.37
N GLN A 88 -3.52 10.57 -15.08
CA GLN A 88 -3.32 11.63 -16.10
C GLN A 88 -1.91 11.57 -16.71
N ALA A 89 -0.89 11.31 -15.88
CA ALA A 89 0.47 11.14 -16.35
C ALA A 89 0.64 9.88 -17.22
N PHE A 90 -0.02 8.77 -16.87
CA PHE A 90 -0.03 7.53 -17.65
C PHE A 90 -0.72 7.70 -19.01
N ALA A 91 -1.76 8.51 -19.09
CA ALA A 91 -2.39 8.86 -20.37
C ALA A 91 -1.46 9.60 -21.34
N LYS A 92 -0.34 10.11 -20.84
CA LYS A 92 0.68 10.82 -21.63
C LYS A 92 1.96 10.00 -21.87
N LEU A 93 2.05 8.76 -21.38
CA LEU A 93 3.18 7.87 -21.63
C LEU A 93 3.30 7.50 -23.11
N PRO A 94 4.51 7.26 -23.64
CA PRO A 94 4.69 6.77 -25.00
C PRO A 94 4.10 5.36 -25.15
N GLY A 95 3.62 5.04 -26.35
CA GLY A 95 3.04 3.74 -26.67
C GLY A 95 1.66 3.83 -27.33
N PRO A 96 1.03 2.69 -27.61
CA PRO A 96 -0.22 2.62 -28.37
C PRO A 96 -1.41 3.21 -27.63
N LYS A 97 -2.39 3.68 -28.40
CA LYS A 97 -3.73 3.98 -27.92
C LYS A 97 -4.64 2.77 -28.19
N ILE A 98 -5.48 2.44 -27.23
CA ILE A 98 -6.52 1.40 -27.34
C ILE A 98 -7.87 2.10 -27.15
N GLY A 99 -8.62 2.27 -28.23
CA GLY A 99 -9.80 3.12 -28.23
C GLY A 99 -9.44 4.58 -27.93
N LYS A 100 -10.13 5.21 -26.99
CA LYS A 100 -9.85 6.59 -26.54
C LYS A 100 -8.69 6.67 -25.54
N GLY A 101 -8.37 5.58 -24.84
CA GLY A 101 -7.38 5.54 -23.76
C GLY A 101 -6.00 5.08 -24.22
N LYS A 102 -4.98 5.40 -23.44
CA LYS A 102 -3.62 4.86 -23.60
C LYS A 102 -3.52 3.47 -22.95
N TRP A 103 -2.62 2.63 -23.48
CA TRP A 103 -2.35 1.27 -22.99
C TRP A 103 -2.10 1.22 -21.46
N ALA A 104 -1.36 2.20 -20.93
CA ALA A 104 -1.02 2.23 -19.51
C ALA A 104 -2.25 2.43 -18.62
N VAL A 105 -3.23 3.22 -19.04
CA VAL A 105 -4.50 3.42 -18.31
C VAL A 105 -5.31 2.13 -18.29
N TRP A 106 -5.38 1.42 -19.44
CA TRP A 106 -6.03 0.10 -19.52
C TRP A 106 -5.34 -0.94 -18.65
N MET A 107 -3.99 -0.94 -18.61
CA MET A 107 -3.23 -1.84 -17.75
C MET A 107 -3.56 -1.64 -16.27
N VAL A 108 -3.67 -0.39 -15.82
CA VAL A 108 -4.10 -0.09 -14.44
C VAL A 108 -5.52 -0.60 -14.20
N LEU A 109 -6.47 -0.31 -15.11
CA LEU A 109 -7.86 -0.76 -14.95
C LEU A 109 -7.94 -2.29 -14.82
N VAL A 110 -7.28 -3.03 -15.70
CA VAL A 110 -7.24 -4.49 -15.66
C VAL A 110 -6.60 -4.99 -14.34
N ALA A 111 -5.48 -4.40 -13.93
CA ALA A 111 -4.83 -4.76 -12.70
C ALA A 111 -5.73 -4.52 -11.47
N LEU A 112 -6.45 -3.39 -11.40
CA LEU A 112 -7.38 -3.11 -10.30
C LEU A 112 -8.57 -4.08 -10.30
N ILE A 113 -9.10 -4.46 -11.47
CA ILE A 113 -10.15 -5.48 -11.58
C ILE A 113 -9.65 -6.83 -11.04
N LEU A 114 -8.45 -7.26 -11.42
CA LEU A 114 -7.85 -8.49 -10.89
C LEU A 114 -7.59 -8.41 -9.38
N LYS A 115 -7.22 -7.24 -8.87
CA LYS A 115 -7.01 -7.00 -7.44
C LYS A 115 -8.31 -6.92 -6.61
N LEU A 116 -9.50 -6.93 -7.22
CA LEU A 116 -10.77 -7.10 -6.48
C LEU A 116 -10.74 -8.36 -5.61
N VAL A 117 -10.10 -9.42 -6.09
CA VAL A 117 -9.91 -10.66 -5.34
C VAL A 117 -9.08 -10.41 -4.07
N GLN A 118 -7.96 -9.70 -4.18
CA GLN A 118 -7.10 -9.36 -3.03
C GLN A 118 -7.89 -8.65 -1.93
N VAL A 119 -8.60 -7.57 -2.30
CA VAL A 119 -9.32 -6.76 -1.31
C VAL A 119 -10.52 -7.53 -0.74
N GLY A 120 -11.13 -8.40 -1.55
CA GLY A 120 -12.13 -9.36 -1.07
C GLY A 120 -11.59 -10.28 0.03
N GLY A 121 -10.36 -10.78 -0.13
CA GLY A 121 -9.67 -11.57 0.91
C GLY A 121 -9.41 -10.78 2.19
N ILE A 122 -9.04 -9.50 2.08
CA ILE A 122 -8.84 -8.61 3.23
C ILE A 122 -10.15 -8.38 3.98
N LEU A 123 -11.22 -8.07 3.23
CA LEU A 123 -12.55 -7.85 3.80
C LEU A 123 -13.08 -9.13 4.45
N GLY A 124 -12.83 -10.28 3.85
CA GLY A 124 -13.17 -11.59 4.40
C GLY A 124 -12.40 -11.90 5.70
N GLY A 125 -11.11 -11.63 5.73
CA GLY A 125 -10.30 -11.74 6.95
C GLY A 125 -10.84 -10.85 8.08
N THR A 126 -11.26 -9.63 7.75
CA THR A 126 -11.92 -8.72 8.70
C THR A 126 -13.22 -9.33 9.25
N ALA A 127 -14.04 -9.92 8.38
CA ALA A 127 -15.30 -10.56 8.76
C ALA A 127 -15.08 -11.80 9.64
N ILE A 128 -14.04 -12.59 9.38
CA ILE A 128 -13.66 -13.75 10.20
C ILE A 128 -13.27 -13.28 11.60
N ILE A 129 -12.44 -12.24 11.73
CA ILE A 129 -12.07 -11.67 13.04
C ILE A 129 -13.31 -11.19 13.79
N LEU A 130 -14.23 -10.49 13.14
CA LEU A 130 -15.45 -10.02 13.76
C LEU A 130 -16.36 -11.17 14.20
N ASN A 131 -16.42 -12.25 13.43
CA ASN A 131 -17.16 -13.45 13.81
C ASN A 131 -16.54 -14.13 15.06
N MET A 132 -15.20 -14.13 15.19
CA MET A 132 -14.53 -14.65 16.37
C MET A 132 -14.76 -13.78 17.63
N LEU A 133 -14.89 -12.45 17.46
CA LEU A 133 -15.21 -11.52 18.55
C LEU A 133 -16.69 -11.59 18.94
N PHE A 134 -17.56 -11.73 17.97
CA PHE A 134 -19.01 -11.69 18.13
C PHE A 134 -19.67 -12.84 17.33
N PRO A 135 -19.67 -14.07 17.86
CA PRO A 135 -20.15 -15.28 17.16
C PRO A 135 -21.65 -15.28 16.86
N SER A 136 -22.40 -14.36 17.45
CA SER A 136 -23.87 -14.24 17.25
C SER A 136 -24.25 -13.92 15.79
N PHE A 137 -23.34 -13.35 15.01
CA PHE A 137 -23.56 -13.05 13.60
C PHE A 137 -22.70 -13.96 12.71
N SER A 138 -23.26 -14.39 11.59
CA SER A 138 -22.53 -15.21 10.61
C SER A 138 -21.40 -14.42 9.91
N ILE A 139 -20.43 -15.13 9.34
CA ILE A 139 -19.37 -14.53 8.49
C ILE A 139 -20.00 -13.74 7.33
N LEU A 140 -21.08 -14.24 6.73
CA LEU A 140 -21.84 -13.52 5.70
C LEU A 140 -22.32 -12.16 6.20
N SER A 141 -22.95 -12.14 7.38
CA SER A 141 -23.47 -10.90 7.97
C SER A 141 -22.35 -9.91 8.25
N TRP A 142 -21.24 -10.37 8.84
CA TRP A 142 -20.07 -9.52 9.10
C TRP A 142 -19.41 -9.02 7.83
N THR A 143 -19.36 -9.82 6.76
CA THR A 143 -18.84 -9.40 5.45
C THR A 143 -19.65 -8.24 4.89
N LEU A 144 -20.98 -8.34 4.91
CA LEU A 144 -21.86 -7.27 4.43
C LEU A 144 -21.83 -6.04 5.33
N ILE A 145 -21.82 -6.20 6.65
CA ILE A 145 -21.70 -5.08 7.60
C ILE A 145 -20.38 -4.32 7.37
N THR A 146 -19.26 -5.03 7.25
CA THR A 146 -17.96 -4.42 6.99
C THR A 146 -17.94 -3.64 5.67
N ALA A 147 -18.54 -4.21 4.61
CA ALA A 147 -18.68 -3.53 3.32
C ALA A 147 -19.53 -2.26 3.44
N MET A 148 -20.66 -2.32 4.14
CA MET A 148 -21.55 -1.16 4.35
C MET A 148 -20.86 -0.07 5.19
N VAL A 149 -20.14 -0.44 6.25
CA VAL A 149 -19.42 0.52 7.10
C VAL A 149 -18.32 1.22 6.29
N ALA A 150 -17.50 0.46 5.55
CA ALA A 150 -16.46 1.04 4.70
C ALA A 150 -17.07 2.02 3.66
N ALA A 151 -18.13 1.60 2.96
CA ALA A 151 -18.84 2.46 1.99
C ALA A 151 -19.34 3.75 2.65
N SER A 152 -20.00 3.64 3.81
CA SER A 152 -20.59 4.78 4.53
C SER A 152 -19.56 5.80 5.00
N LEU A 153 -18.36 5.34 5.36
CA LEU A 153 -17.25 6.22 5.79
C LEU A 153 -16.64 6.99 4.63
N ILE A 154 -16.64 6.40 3.41
CA ILE A 154 -15.91 6.97 2.25
C ILE A 154 -16.82 7.71 1.28
N PHE A 155 -18.12 7.43 1.20
CA PHE A 155 -18.98 7.94 0.12
C PHE A 155 -19.00 9.49 -0.01
N LYS A 156 -18.72 10.23 1.06
CA LYS A 156 -18.57 11.71 1.02
C LYS A 156 -17.19 12.17 0.54
N GLY A 157 -16.19 11.30 0.59
CA GLY A 157 -14.86 11.52 0.06
C GLY A 157 -14.02 12.61 0.76
N TYR A 158 -14.26 12.91 2.03
CA TYR A 158 -13.52 13.96 2.75
C TYR A 158 -12.11 13.51 3.13
N TYR A 159 -11.08 14.14 2.56
CA TYR A 159 -9.66 13.87 2.85
C TYR A 159 -9.33 13.92 4.35
N SER A 160 -9.77 14.94 5.07
CA SER A 160 -9.46 15.10 6.50
C SER A 160 -9.99 13.96 7.38
N THR A 161 -11.13 13.38 7.00
CA THR A 161 -11.69 12.21 7.70
C THR A 161 -10.84 10.98 7.43
N ILE A 162 -10.45 10.77 6.17
CA ILE A 162 -9.59 9.66 5.76
C ILE A 162 -8.25 9.74 6.50
N GLU A 163 -7.60 10.89 6.49
CA GLU A 163 -6.31 11.12 7.14
C GLU A 163 -6.36 10.82 8.66
N LYS A 164 -7.37 11.35 9.36
CA LYS A 164 -7.51 11.14 10.82
C LYS A 164 -7.80 9.69 11.21
N LEU A 165 -8.71 9.04 10.48
CA LEU A 165 -9.04 7.63 10.76
C LEU A 165 -7.86 6.71 10.43
N SER A 166 -7.17 6.95 9.32
CA SER A 166 -5.96 6.21 8.98
C SER A 166 -4.89 6.33 10.06
N LEU A 167 -4.63 7.56 10.54
CA LEU A 167 -3.64 7.82 11.59
C LEU A 167 -4.02 7.11 12.90
N LEU A 168 -5.29 7.14 13.31
CA LEU A 168 -5.77 6.47 14.51
C LEU A 168 -5.55 4.95 14.40
N MET A 169 -6.01 4.35 13.31
CA MET A 169 -5.95 2.90 13.12
C MET A 169 -4.51 2.39 13.10
N ILE A 170 -3.62 3.05 12.33
CA ILE A 170 -2.21 2.63 12.25
C ILE A 170 -1.48 2.80 13.58
N THR A 171 -1.76 3.87 14.35
CA THR A 171 -1.11 4.10 15.64
C THR A 171 -1.46 3.01 16.65
N LEU A 172 -2.73 2.69 16.79
CA LEU A 172 -3.20 1.66 17.73
C LEU A 172 -2.53 0.32 17.44
N PHE A 173 -2.48 -0.06 16.17
CA PHE A 173 -1.94 -1.35 15.81
C PHE A 173 -0.41 -1.42 15.85
N THR A 174 0.27 -0.35 15.46
CA THR A 174 1.74 -0.26 15.54
C THR A 174 2.22 -0.49 16.97
N VAL A 175 1.57 0.17 17.94
CA VAL A 175 1.92 0.01 19.36
C VAL A 175 1.77 -1.44 19.81
N LEU A 176 0.66 -2.09 19.45
CA LEU A 176 0.42 -3.48 19.82
C LEU A 176 1.46 -4.43 19.21
N THR A 177 1.77 -4.26 17.92
CA THR A 177 2.73 -5.13 17.20
C THR A 177 4.15 -4.97 17.72
N LEU A 178 4.60 -3.74 17.93
CA LEU A 178 5.94 -3.48 18.47
C LEU A 178 6.05 -3.93 19.92
N ALA A 179 5.00 -3.80 20.73
CA ALA A 179 4.96 -4.36 22.08
C ALA A 179 5.09 -5.90 22.04
N SER A 180 4.37 -6.58 21.16
CA SER A 180 4.49 -8.04 21.00
C SER A 180 5.92 -8.45 20.66
N LEU A 181 6.57 -7.77 19.72
CA LEU A 181 7.96 -8.04 19.38
C LEU A 181 8.92 -7.77 20.55
N TYR A 182 8.69 -6.69 21.31
CA TYR A 182 9.50 -6.37 22.49
C TYR A 182 9.39 -7.43 23.58
N PHE A 183 8.18 -7.88 23.90
CA PHE A 183 7.94 -8.87 24.95
C PHE A 183 8.39 -10.27 24.56
N LEU A 184 8.58 -10.54 23.27
CA LEU A 184 9.07 -11.84 22.78
C LEU A 184 10.43 -12.24 23.39
N LYS A 185 11.26 -11.26 23.75
CA LYS A 185 12.55 -11.49 24.43
C LYS A 185 12.43 -12.21 25.78
N TYR A 186 11.26 -12.19 26.42
CA TYR A 186 10.99 -12.85 27.70
C TYR A 186 10.33 -14.22 27.54
N THR A 187 10.25 -14.74 26.31
CA THR A 187 9.62 -16.02 25.99
C THR A 187 10.66 -16.99 25.44
N PRO A 188 10.34 -18.30 25.34
CA PRO A 188 11.20 -19.28 24.69
C PRO A 188 11.49 -18.98 23.20
N TYR A 189 10.73 -18.09 22.57
CA TYR A 189 10.86 -17.69 21.16
C TYR A 189 11.79 -16.50 20.96
N SER A 190 12.57 -16.13 21.98
CA SER A 190 13.57 -15.06 21.86
C SER A 190 14.62 -15.40 20.80
N PHE A 191 15.04 -14.38 20.06
CA PHE A 191 16.07 -14.52 19.02
C PHE A 191 17.11 -13.41 19.12
N SER A 192 18.26 -13.61 18.51
CA SER A 192 19.33 -12.62 18.40
C SER A 192 19.48 -12.15 16.96
N TRP A 193 20.08 -10.97 16.76
CA TRP A 193 20.41 -10.48 15.42
C TRP A 193 21.35 -11.42 14.67
N ASN A 194 22.27 -12.11 15.38
CA ASN A 194 23.12 -13.12 14.80
C ASN A 194 22.30 -14.26 14.17
N ASN A 195 21.22 -14.69 14.83
CA ASN A 195 20.34 -15.74 14.28
C ASN A 195 19.73 -15.30 12.94
N ILE A 196 19.33 -14.03 12.80
CA ILE A 196 18.75 -13.49 11.56
C ILE A 196 19.83 -13.48 10.47
N ILE A 197 21.01 -12.95 10.74
CA ILE A 197 22.08 -12.76 9.75
C ILE A 197 22.61 -14.11 9.27
N HIS A 198 22.86 -15.04 10.20
CA HIS A 198 23.42 -16.36 9.85
C HIS A 198 22.42 -17.28 9.13
N ASN A 199 21.12 -17.07 9.32
CA ASN A 199 20.08 -17.87 8.64
C ASN A 199 19.58 -17.22 7.35
N ALA A 200 20.08 -16.05 6.95
CA ALA A 200 19.69 -15.41 5.69
C ALA A 200 20.12 -16.28 4.48
N GLN A 201 19.17 -16.60 3.60
CA GLN A 201 19.40 -17.44 2.42
C GLN A 201 18.90 -16.73 1.16
N PHE A 202 19.72 -16.78 0.10
CA PHE A 202 19.35 -16.21 -1.20
C PHE A 202 18.72 -17.27 -2.14
N ASN A 203 18.90 -18.54 -1.85
CA ASN A 203 18.28 -19.64 -2.61
C ASN A 203 17.14 -20.26 -1.81
N LEU A 204 15.92 -19.77 -2.05
CA LEU A 204 14.72 -20.26 -1.37
C LEU A 204 14.07 -21.40 -2.13
N SER A 205 13.37 -22.31 -1.42
CA SER A 205 12.58 -23.38 -2.04
C SER A 205 11.46 -22.78 -2.92
N GLY A 206 10.93 -23.58 -3.86
CA GLY A 206 9.90 -23.09 -4.80
C GLY A 206 8.64 -22.54 -4.10
N GLU A 207 8.14 -23.23 -3.07
CA GLU A 207 6.98 -22.80 -2.30
C GLU A 207 7.22 -21.49 -1.53
N VAL A 208 8.39 -21.36 -0.88
CA VAL A 208 8.78 -20.14 -0.18
C VAL A 208 8.94 -19.01 -1.17
N THR A 209 9.50 -19.27 -2.36
CA THR A 209 9.67 -18.28 -3.41
C THR A 209 8.33 -17.70 -3.88
N ALA A 210 7.31 -18.54 -4.11
CA ALA A 210 5.99 -18.08 -4.53
C ALA A 210 5.35 -17.12 -3.49
N VAL A 211 5.42 -17.50 -2.21
CA VAL A 211 4.94 -16.63 -1.11
C VAL A 211 5.76 -15.36 -1.01
N ALA A 212 7.09 -15.44 -1.18
CA ALA A 212 7.98 -14.28 -1.13
C ALA A 212 7.69 -13.27 -2.24
N ILE A 213 7.37 -13.72 -3.47
CA ILE A 213 6.99 -12.85 -4.60
C ILE A 213 5.65 -12.18 -4.32
N GLY A 214 4.65 -12.94 -3.85
CA GLY A 214 3.36 -12.39 -3.44
C GLY A 214 3.53 -11.35 -2.33
N ALA A 215 4.30 -11.68 -1.29
CA ALA A 215 4.62 -10.75 -0.21
C ALA A 215 5.36 -9.51 -0.73
N PHE A 216 6.39 -9.67 -1.58
CA PHE A 216 7.10 -8.54 -2.19
C PHE A 216 6.15 -7.59 -2.95
N GLY A 217 5.14 -8.11 -3.63
CA GLY A 217 4.18 -7.29 -4.38
C GLY A 217 3.28 -6.40 -3.52
N ILE A 218 3.01 -6.81 -2.28
CA ILE A 218 2.07 -6.11 -1.36
C ILE A 218 2.73 -5.48 -0.14
N THR A 219 3.90 -5.95 0.30
CA THR A 219 4.61 -5.35 1.45
C THR A 219 5.34 -4.08 1.06
N GLY A 220 5.47 -3.16 1.99
CA GLY A 220 5.92 -1.81 1.66
C GLY A 220 4.94 -1.16 0.67
N VAL A 221 5.39 -0.20 -0.13
CA VAL A 221 4.51 0.53 -1.05
C VAL A 221 4.16 -0.32 -2.27
N ALA A 222 2.92 -0.75 -2.41
CA ALA A 222 2.45 -1.50 -3.58
C ALA A 222 2.26 -0.58 -4.81
N SER A 223 2.15 -1.17 -6.00
CA SER A 223 2.02 -0.42 -7.25
C SER A 223 0.82 0.53 -7.30
N ASP A 224 -0.34 0.07 -6.84
CA ASP A 224 -1.56 0.88 -6.77
C ASP A 224 -1.49 1.93 -5.66
N GLU A 225 -0.73 1.69 -4.61
CA GLU A 225 -0.46 2.66 -3.56
C GLU A 225 0.47 3.78 -4.02
N ILE A 226 1.48 3.48 -4.87
CA ILE A 226 2.30 4.50 -5.55
C ILE A 226 1.40 5.40 -6.42
N ILE A 227 0.47 4.80 -7.15
CA ILE A 227 -0.52 5.54 -7.94
C ILE A 227 -1.38 6.43 -7.04
N ALA A 228 -1.94 5.86 -5.97
CA ALA A 228 -2.80 6.56 -5.02
C ALA A 228 -2.08 7.71 -4.28
N TYR A 229 -0.79 7.57 -4.01
CA TYR A 229 0.01 8.59 -3.34
C TYR A 229 -0.03 9.94 -4.05
N THR A 230 -0.15 9.95 -5.36
CA THR A 230 -0.28 11.18 -6.15
C THR A 230 -1.57 11.97 -5.81
N TYR A 231 -2.67 11.27 -5.60
CA TYR A 231 -3.94 11.88 -5.18
C TYR A 231 -3.84 12.44 -3.77
N TRP A 232 -3.19 11.73 -2.87
CA TRP A 232 -2.98 12.21 -1.50
C TRP A 232 -2.11 13.46 -1.44
N CYS A 233 -1.07 13.55 -2.27
CA CYS A 233 -0.25 14.75 -2.42
C CYS A 233 -1.05 15.94 -2.96
N ILE A 234 -1.96 15.73 -3.92
CA ILE A 234 -2.84 16.76 -4.46
C ILE A 234 -3.87 17.18 -3.40
N GLU A 235 -4.58 16.24 -2.79
CA GLU A 235 -5.64 16.53 -1.81
C GLU A 235 -5.09 17.16 -0.52
N LYS A 236 -3.82 16.87 -0.13
CA LYS A 236 -3.12 17.61 0.93
C LYS A 236 -2.79 19.03 0.56
N GLY A 237 -2.73 19.32 -0.74
CA GLY A 237 -2.49 20.64 -1.29
C GLY A 237 -1.07 20.90 -1.77
N TYR A 238 -0.15 19.95 -1.73
CA TYR A 238 1.25 20.19 -2.09
C TYR A 238 1.41 20.81 -3.48
N ALA A 239 0.70 20.30 -4.50
CA ALA A 239 0.73 20.85 -5.84
C ALA A 239 0.09 22.27 -5.89
N ALA A 240 -1.05 22.46 -5.23
CA ALA A 240 -1.74 23.74 -5.17
C ALA A 240 -0.92 24.81 -4.43
N TYR A 241 -0.16 24.44 -3.40
CA TYR A 241 0.71 25.37 -2.66
C TYR A 241 1.89 25.83 -3.49
N VAL A 242 2.39 25.04 -4.43
CA VAL A 242 3.42 25.47 -5.39
C VAL A 242 2.87 26.50 -6.36
N GLY A 243 1.58 26.42 -6.73
CA GLY A 243 0.91 27.29 -7.68
C GLY A 243 1.17 26.92 -9.14
N PRO A 244 0.56 27.68 -10.08
CA PRO A 244 0.72 27.44 -11.50
C PRO A 244 2.18 27.48 -11.93
N ARG A 245 2.57 26.56 -12.81
CA ARG A 245 3.95 26.46 -13.29
C ARG A 245 4.33 27.65 -14.15
N ASN A 246 5.35 28.37 -13.73
CA ASN A 246 5.91 29.52 -14.47
C ASN A 246 7.43 29.50 -14.60
N GLU A 247 8.12 28.52 -14.00
CA GLU A 247 9.56 28.27 -14.04
C GLU A 247 10.45 29.43 -13.56
N THR A 248 9.87 30.41 -12.85
CA THR A 248 10.65 31.46 -12.21
C THR A 248 11.53 30.91 -11.07
N PRO A 249 12.60 31.60 -10.67
CA PRO A 249 13.44 31.18 -9.52
C PRO A 249 12.60 31.00 -8.24
N GLU A 250 11.64 31.85 -7.99
CA GLU A 250 10.74 31.83 -6.83
C GLU A 250 9.85 30.58 -6.86
N TRP A 251 9.25 30.28 -8.02
CA TRP A 251 8.46 29.06 -8.21
C TRP A 251 9.30 27.81 -7.99
N LYS A 252 10.51 27.77 -8.55
CA LYS A 252 11.43 26.63 -8.39
C LYS A 252 11.83 26.42 -6.91
N ALA A 253 12.13 27.50 -6.20
CA ALA A 253 12.46 27.46 -4.77
C ALA A 253 11.29 26.94 -3.94
N ARG A 254 10.06 27.44 -4.21
CA ARG A 254 8.84 26.99 -3.55
C ARG A 254 8.52 25.53 -3.85
N ALA A 255 8.62 25.11 -5.11
CA ALA A 255 8.43 23.73 -5.51
C ALA A 255 9.41 22.78 -4.81
N GLN A 256 10.70 23.15 -4.75
CA GLN A 256 11.71 22.36 -4.04
C GLN A 256 11.41 22.27 -2.54
N GLY A 257 10.93 23.34 -1.94
CA GLY A 257 10.55 23.37 -0.54
C GLY A 257 9.40 22.40 -0.23
N TRP A 258 8.35 22.33 -1.07
CA TRP A 258 7.24 21.40 -0.91
C TRP A 258 7.65 19.95 -1.24
N ILE A 259 8.54 19.74 -2.20
CA ILE A 259 9.15 18.41 -2.44
C ILE A 259 9.91 17.93 -1.20
N ASN A 260 10.64 18.81 -0.51
CA ASN A 260 11.33 18.45 0.72
C ASN A 260 10.35 18.07 1.86
N VAL A 261 9.17 18.69 1.93
CA VAL A 261 8.10 18.30 2.87
C VAL A 261 7.57 16.91 2.51
N MET A 262 7.32 16.65 1.23
CA MET A 262 6.89 15.34 0.74
C MET A 262 7.94 14.25 0.98
N TYR A 263 9.23 14.55 0.82
CA TYR A 263 10.30 13.61 1.17
C TYR A 263 10.30 13.25 2.65
N LEU A 264 10.12 14.25 3.52
CA LEU A 264 10.00 14.00 4.97
C LEU A 264 8.78 13.12 5.28
N ASP A 265 7.63 13.41 4.67
CA ASP A 265 6.40 12.61 4.80
C ASP A 265 6.63 11.14 4.41
N ALA A 266 7.24 10.91 3.24
CA ALA A 266 7.53 9.58 2.75
C ALA A 266 8.55 8.83 3.62
N ILE A 267 9.61 9.50 4.12
CA ILE A 267 10.63 8.88 4.99
C ILE A 267 10.03 8.51 6.34
N VAL A 268 9.22 9.36 6.95
CA VAL A 268 8.53 9.06 8.22
C VAL A 268 7.59 7.87 8.03
N ALA A 269 6.80 7.86 6.96
CA ALA A 269 5.93 6.75 6.61
C ALA A 269 6.72 5.45 6.38
N MET A 270 7.81 5.51 5.60
CA MET A 270 8.72 4.39 5.34
C MET A 270 9.26 3.78 6.63
N THR A 271 9.74 4.61 7.55
CA THR A 271 10.26 4.14 8.84
C THR A 271 9.18 3.43 9.63
N LEU A 272 7.97 4.00 9.65
CA LEU A 272 6.83 3.43 10.38
C LEU A 272 6.43 2.06 9.81
N TYR A 273 6.08 2.01 8.52
CA TYR A 273 5.60 0.75 7.96
C TYR A 273 6.70 -0.32 7.88
N THR A 274 7.95 0.03 7.59
CA THR A 274 9.07 -0.92 7.60
C THR A 274 9.26 -1.55 8.98
N SER A 275 9.18 -0.76 10.04
CA SER A 275 9.31 -1.27 11.42
C SER A 275 8.20 -2.26 11.76
N VAL A 276 6.97 -1.96 11.38
CA VAL A 276 5.81 -2.85 11.62
C VAL A 276 5.89 -4.11 10.76
N THR A 277 6.21 -3.96 9.47
CA THR A 277 6.38 -5.09 8.54
C THR A 277 7.47 -6.04 9.03
N ALA A 278 8.63 -5.49 9.44
CA ALA A 278 9.71 -6.27 10.03
C ALA A 278 9.27 -7.00 11.30
N ALA A 279 8.49 -6.34 12.16
CA ALA A 279 7.97 -6.95 13.38
C ALA A 279 7.04 -8.15 13.08
N PHE A 280 6.14 -8.04 12.10
CA PHE A 280 5.29 -9.16 11.69
C PHE A 280 6.07 -10.34 11.14
N TYR A 281 7.07 -10.06 10.30
CA TYR A 281 7.93 -11.12 9.81
C TYR A 281 8.65 -11.84 10.94
N LEU A 282 9.28 -11.08 11.84
CA LEU A 282 10.06 -11.63 12.96
C LEU A 282 9.18 -12.40 13.94
N LEU A 283 7.96 -11.93 14.22
CA LEU A 283 6.97 -12.66 15.02
C LEU A 283 6.57 -13.98 14.34
N GLY A 284 6.29 -13.96 13.03
CA GLY A 284 6.00 -15.15 12.26
C GLY A 284 7.16 -16.16 12.25
N ALA A 285 8.38 -15.66 12.02
CA ALA A 285 9.58 -16.49 12.00
C ALA A 285 9.93 -17.06 13.38
N ALA A 286 9.86 -16.26 14.43
CA ALA A 286 10.24 -16.68 15.77
C ALA A 286 9.19 -17.60 16.42
N VAL A 287 7.91 -17.32 16.25
CA VAL A 287 6.84 -18.06 16.93
C VAL A 287 6.30 -19.18 16.05
N LEU A 288 5.79 -18.87 14.87
CA LEU A 288 5.07 -19.83 14.04
C LEU A 288 6.02 -20.84 13.41
N HIS A 289 7.13 -20.39 12.83
CA HIS A 289 8.12 -21.29 12.25
C HIS A 289 8.71 -22.26 13.29
N HIS A 290 9.03 -21.75 14.49
CA HIS A 290 9.54 -22.57 15.58
C HIS A 290 8.54 -23.65 16.05
N ARG A 291 7.24 -23.36 15.96
CA ARG A 291 6.16 -24.29 16.30
C ARG A 291 5.78 -25.24 15.16
N GLY A 292 6.28 -25.02 13.95
CA GLY A 292 5.84 -25.72 12.76
C GLY A 292 4.42 -25.34 12.31
N GLU A 293 3.91 -24.21 12.79
CA GLU A 293 2.56 -23.71 12.48
C GLU A 293 2.61 -22.79 11.28
N VAL A 294 1.95 -23.16 10.19
CA VAL A 294 1.86 -22.31 8.99
C VAL A 294 0.40 -21.91 8.82
N PRO A 295 0.10 -20.59 8.68
CA PRO A 295 -1.25 -20.13 8.42
C PRO A 295 -1.84 -20.82 7.18
N ASP A 296 -3.00 -21.44 7.32
CA ASP A 296 -3.78 -22.06 6.26
C ASP A 296 -5.15 -21.36 6.10
N GLU A 297 -5.94 -21.75 5.11
CA GLU A 297 -7.23 -21.12 4.80
C GLU A 297 -8.29 -21.34 5.87
N ASN A 298 -8.22 -22.45 6.63
CA ASN A 298 -9.24 -22.82 7.62
C ASN A 298 -8.95 -22.19 8.99
N HIS A 299 -7.67 -22.04 9.34
CA HIS A 299 -7.22 -21.59 10.68
C HIS A 299 -6.37 -20.31 10.61
N LEU A 300 -6.53 -19.51 9.54
CA LEU A 300 -5.70 -18.32 9.28
C LEU A 300 -5.60 -17.38 10.50
N VAL A 301 -6.74 -16.92 11.00
CA VAL A 301 -6.78 -15.95 12.11
C VAL A 301 -6.34 -16.58 13.42
N GLU A 302 -6.67 -17.84 13.67
CA GLU A 302 -6.27 -18.58 14.86
C GLU A 302 -4.75 -18.74 14.91
N THR A 303 -4.15 -19.21 13.82
CA THR A 303 -2.69 -19.37 13.71
C THR A 303 -1.98 -18.02 13.84
N LEU A 304 -2.46 -16.97 13.16
CA LEU A 304 -1.89 -15.62 13.31
C LEU A 304 -2.01 -15.09 14.74
N SER A 305 -3.05 -15.47 15.49
CA SER A 305 -3.21 -15.04 16.88
C SER A 305 -2.09 -15.56 17.81
N LEU A 306 -1.44 -16.67 17.43
CA LEU A 306 -0.36 -17.25 18.23
C LEU A 306 0.84 -16.31 18.38
N ILE A 307 1.13 -15.47 17.37
CA ILE A 307 2.24 -14.51 17.46
C ILE A 307 2.08 -13.51 18.62
N PHE A 308 0.83 -13.24 19.02
CA PHE A 308 0.53 -12.35 20.15
C PHE A 308 0.32 -13.13 21.46
N THR A 309 -0.40 -14.25 21.41
CA THR A 309 -0.67 -15.03 22.63
C THR A 309 0.58 -15.67 23.21
N GLN A 310 1.55 -16.03 22.36
CA GLN A 310 2.84 -16.56 22.78
C GLN A 310 3.83 -15.48 23.26
N SER A 311 3.68 -14.24 22.81
CA SER A 311 4.54 -13.12 23.23
C SER A 311 3.99 -12.35 24.42
N LEU A 312 2.65 -12.18 24.51
CA LEU A 312 1.98 -11.35 25.52
C LEU A 312 1.11 -12.15 26.52
N GLY A 313 1.02 -13.49 26.33
CA GLY A 313 0.17 -14.36 27.15
C GLY A 313 -1.25 -14.53 26.62
N GLN A 314 -1.98 -15.51 27.15
CA GLN A 314 -3.32 -15.92 26.66
C GLN A 314 -4.37 -14.79 26.68
N GLY A 315 -4.28 -13.86 27.63
CA GLY A 315 -5.18 -12.70 27.70
C GLY A 315 -5.06 -11.74 26.50
N SER A 316 -3.97 -11.81 25.74
CA SER A 316 -3.76 -10.95 24.56
C SER A 316 -4.57 -11.37 23.32
N ARG A 317 -5.26 -12.53 23.35
CA ARG A 317 -6.08 -12.98 22.20
C ARG A 317 -7.14 -11.96 21.80
N ILE A 318 -7.83 -11.36 22.76
CA ILE A 318 -8.83 -10.32 22.50
C ILE A 318 -8.13 -9.07 21.92
N ALA A 319 -7.00 -8.67 22.53
CA ALA A 319 -6.21 -7.54 22.01
C ALA A 319 -5.74 -7.77 20.58
N PHE A 320 -5.31 -9.02 20.24
CA PHE A 320 -4.99 -9.40 18.86
C PHE A 320 -6.20 -9.29 17.93
N LEU A 321 -7.37 -9.83 18.31
CA LEU A 321 -8.55 -9.78 17.46
C LEU A 321 -9.00 -8.34 17.20
N VAL A 322 -8.99 -7.50 18.23
CA VAL A 322 -9.30 -6.06 18.10
C VAL A 322 -8.25 -5.35 17.23
N GLY A 323 -6.97 -5.59 17.49
CA GLY A 323 -5.87 -5.04 16.68
C GLY A 323 -5.92 -5.52 15.23
N GLY A 324 -6.11 -6.82 15.01
CA GLY A 324 -6.23 -7.43 13.69
C GLY A 324 -7.43 -6.90 12.89
N PHE A 325 -8.56 -6.64 13.57
CA PHE A 325 -9.69 -5.93 12.97
C PHE A 325 -9.25 -4.56 12.44
N PHE A 326 -8.61 -3.73 13.27
CA PHE A 326 -8.17 -2.40 12.85
C PHE A 326 -7.18 -2.45 11.69
N VAL A 327 -6.27 -3.42 11.67
CA VAL A 327 -5.30 -3.62 10.59
C VAL A 327 -5.97 -3.96 9.28
N LEU A 328 -6.79 -5.00 9.26
CA LEU A 328 -7.44 -5.42 8.03
C LEU A 328 -8.48 -4.39 7.57
N PHE A 329 -9.25 -3.84 8.50
CA PHE A 329 -10.23 -2.80 8.18
C PHE A 329 -9.58 -1.51 7.69
N SER A 330 -8.40 -1.11 8.23
CA SER A 330 -7.68 0.06 7.73
C SER A 330 -7.24 -0.10 6.27
N SER A 331 -6.82 -1.31 5.88
CA SER A 331 -6.50 -1.60 4.48
C SER A 331 -7.73 -1.55 3.57
N VAL A 332 -8.87 -2.13 3.98
CA VAL A 332 -10.14 -2.01 3.24
C VAL A 332 -10.53 -0.54 3.07
N PHE A 333 -10.48 0.22 4.17
CA PHE A 333 -10.83 1.63 4.21
C PHE A 333 -9.91 2.49 3.31
N ALA A 334 -8.59 2.36 3.47
CA ALA A 334 -7.62 3.15 2.71
C ALA A 334 -7.61 2.79 1.23
N THR A 335 -7.76 1.49 0.89
CA THR A 335 -7.90 1.04 -0.51
C THR A 335 -9.18 1.59 -1.14
N LEU A 336 -10.31 1.55 -0.43
CA LEU A 336 -11.56 2.14 -0.93
C LEU A 336 -11.40 3.63 -1.15
N ALA A 337 -10.81 4.34 -0.20
CA ALA A 337 -10.53 5.75 -0.32
C ALA A 337 -9.67 6.07 -1.55
N ALA A 338 -8.62 5.30 -1.81
CA ALA A 338 -7.75 5.44 -2.97
C ALA A 338 -8.49 5.14 -4.28
N TRP A 339 -9.16 4.00 -4.37
CA TRP A 339 -9.81 3.57 -5.60
C TRP A 339 -10.99 4.45 -5.99
N THR A 340 -11.69 5.06 -5.03
CA THR A 340 -12.72 6.07 -5.33
C THR A 340 -12.17 7.34 -5.99
N ARG A 341 -10.86 7.60 -5.95
CA ARG A 341 -10.18 8.67 -6.71
C ARG A 341 -9.66 8.17 -8.06
N VAL A 342 -9.08 6.97 -8.04
CA VAL A 342 -8.42 6.39 -9.23
C VAL A 342 -9.43 6.00 -10.30
N PHE A 343 -10.57 5.38 -9.95
CA PHE A 343 -11.57 4.95 -10.93
C PHE A 343 -12.22 6.09 -11.72
N PRO A 344 -12.67 7.21 -11.10
CA PRO A 344 -13.19 8.35 -11.86
C PRO A 344 -12.18 8.93 -12.85
N ASP A 345 -10.90 8.96 -12.46
CA ASP A 345 -9.84 9.45 -13.34
C ASP A 345 -9.55 8.48 -14.48
N ILE A 346 -9.50 7.18 -14.22
CA ILE A 346 -9.42 6.14 -15.27
C ILE A 346 -10.57 6.33 -16.27
N PHE A 347 -11.81 6.45 -15.80
CA PHE A 347 -12.98 6.61 -16.66
C PHE A 347 -12.88 7.89 -17.51
N SER A 348 -12.35 8.95 -16.95
CA SER A 348 -12.09 10.18 -17.70
C SER A 348 -11.02 10.01 -18.76
N GLN A 349 -9.88 9.37 -18.45
CA GLN A 349 -8.81 9.15 -19.42
C GLN A 349 -9.21 8.13 -20.52
N LEU A 350 -10.23 7.32 -20.27
CA LEU A 350 -10.86 6.45 -21.28
C LEU A 350 -11.95 7.17 -22.09
N GLY A 351 -12.28 8.41 -21.71
CA GLY A 351 -13.27 9.24 -22.39
C GLY A 351 -14.72 8.83 -22.10
N TRP A 352 -14.98 8.22 -20.92
CA TRP A 352 -16.31 7.82 -20.48
C TRP A 352 -16.98 8.91 -19.62
N THR A 353 -16.18 9.73 -18.91
CA THR A 353 -16.63 10.74 -17.97
C THR A 353 -15.68 11.94 -18.01
N ASP A 354 -16.02 13.02 -17.29
CA ASP A 354 -15.15 14.17 -17.11
C ASP A 354 -14.70 14.34 -15.65
N PHE A 355 -13.42 14.03 -15.38
CA PHE A 355 -12.82 14.20 -14.05
C PHE A 355 -12.74 15.68 -13.61
N GLY A 356 -12.64 16.60 -14.57
CA GLY A 356 -12.63 18.04 -14.30
C GLY A 356 -13.98 18.56 -13.80
N ASN A 357 -15.07 17.88 -14.15
CA ASN A 357 -16.39 18.21 -13.65
C ASN A 357 -16.58 17.70 -12.21
N ILE A 358 -16.57 18.64 -11.25
CA ILE A 358 -16.65 18.35 -9.81
C ILE A 358 -17.91 17.54 -9.45
N LEU A 359 -19.06 17.88 -10.05
CA LEU A 359 -20.34 17.21 -9.74
C LEU A 359 -20.34 15.77 -10.25
N GLU A 360 -19.86 15.55 -11.47
CA GLU A 360 -19.74 14.22 -12.06
C GLU A 360 -18.75 13.38 -11.29
N ARG A 361 -17.56 13.93 -10.97
CA ARG A 361 -16.55 13.23 -10.15
C ARG A 361 -17.09 12.82 -8.78
N LYS A 362 -17.77 13.73 -8.06
CA LYS A 362 -18.39 13.40 -6.76
C LYS A 362 -19.46 12.32 -6.87
N LYS A 363 -20.27 12.32 -7.92
CA LYS A 363 -21.27 11.29 -8.18
C LYS A 363 -20.60 9.93 -8.41
N ILE A 364 -19.53 9.87 -9.20
CA ILE A 364 -18.80 8.63 -9.46
C ILE A 364 -18.11 8.13 -8.17
N ILE A 365 -17.49 9.02 -7.38
CA ILE A 365 -16.93 8.67 -6.06
C ILE A 365 -18.01 8.01 -5.19
N ALA A 366 -19.18 8.61 -5.11
CA ALA A 366 -20.30 8.07 -4.32
C ALA A 366 -20.75 6.67 -4.82
N VAL A 367 -20.88 6.48 -6.13
CA VAL A 367 -21.25 5.18 -6.73
C VAL A 367 -20.17 4.14 -6.47
N VAL A 368 -18.91 4.46 -6.78
CA VAL A 368 -17.77 3.54 -6.63
C VAL A 368 -17.56 3.16 -5.17
N SER A 369 -17.80 4.07 -4.22
CA SER A 369 -17.67 3.78 -2.79
C SER A 369 -18.66 2.71 -2.29
N TRP A 370 -19.77 2.51 -2.97
CA TRP A 370 -20.74 1.44 -2.69
C TRP A 370 -20.47 0.19 -3.53
N VAL A 371 -20.21 0.35 -4.82
CA VAL A 371 -20.02 -0.79 -5.74
C VAL A 371 -18.80 -1.64 -5.35
N LEU A 372 -17.66 -1.02 -5.03
CA LEU A 372 -16.44 -1.76 -4.75
C LEU A 372 -16.53 -2.65 -3.50
N PRO A 373 -16.98 -2.19 -2.31
CA PRO A 373 -17.06 -3.06 -1.14
C PRO A 373 -18.00 -4.24 -1.34
N PHE A 374 -19.10 -4.07 -2.08
CA PHE A 374 -19.99 -5.20 -2.40
C PHE A 374 -19.37 -6.14 -3.43
N ALA A 375 -18.61 -5.65 -4.41
CA ALA A 375 -17.84 -6.50 -5.32
C ALA A 375 -16.80 -7.32 -4.54
N TRP A 376 -16.08 -6.71 -3.58
CA TRP A 376 -15.13 -7.40 -2.69
C TRP A 376 -15.83 -8.44 -1.80
N ALA A 377 -16.97 -8.09 -1.22
CA ALA A 377 -17.78 -9.03 -0.44
C ALA A 377 -18.18 -10.24 -1.30
N THR A 378 -18.61 -9.99 -2.53
CA THR A 378 -18.99 -11.03 -3.48
C THR A 378 -17.82 -11.95 -3.79
N THR A 379 -16.63 -11.40 -4.15
CA THR A 379 -15.45 -12.23 -4.43
C THR A 379 -15.07 -13.10 -3.24
N PHE A 380 -15.10 -12.56 -2.01
CA PHE A 380 -14.80 -13.35 -0.81
C PHE A 380 -15.83 -14.45 -0.56
N LEU A 381 -17.13 -14.15 -0.67
CA LEU A 381 -18.19 -15.12 -0.41
C LEU A 381 -18.18 -16.30 -1.39
N PHE A 382 -17.69 -16.08 -2.62
CA PHE A 382 -17.51 -17.15 -3.60
C PHE A 382 -16.26 -17.97 -3.34
N MET A 383 -15.13 -17.34 -3.05
CA MET A 383 -13.83 -18.02 -2.94
C MET A 383 -13.55 -18.58 -1.54
N LYS A 384 -13.81 -17.80 -0.48
CA LYS A 384 -13.60 -18.13 0.95
C LYS A 384 -12.18 -18.56 1.33
N VAL A 385 -11.18 -18.14 0.58
CA VAL A 385 -9.76 -18.48 0.75
C VAL A 385 -8.90 -17.21 0.89
N PRO A 386 -9.00 -16.49 2.03
CA PRO A 386 -8.45 -15.15 2.17
C PRO A 386 -6.93 -15.08 1.96
N LEU A 387 -6.17 -16.09 2.37
CA LEU A 387 -4.72 -16.13 2.18
C LEU A 387 -4.34 -16.15 0.69
N VAL A 388 -4.90 -17.08 -0.08
CA VAL A 388 -4.66 -17.18 -1.54
C VAL A 388 -5.13 -15.93 -2.25
N MET A 389 -6.30 -15.38 -1.87
CA MET A 389 -6.82 -14.14 -2.44
C MET A 389 -5.87 -12.97 -2.25
N VAL A 390 -5.31 -12.79 -1.05
CA VAL A 390 -4.34 -11.71 -0.76
C VAL A 390 -3.05 -11.91 -1.52
N LEU A 391 -2.48 -13.11 -1.53
CA LEU A 391 -1.22 -13.39 -2.23
C LEU A 391 -1.35 -13.27 -3.75
N SER A 392 -2.47 -13.68 -4.34
CA SER A 392 -2.72 -13.54 -5.78
C SER A 392 -2.72 -12.06 -6.23
N GLY A 393 -3.34 -11.19 -5.43
CA GLY A 393 -3.30 -9.75 -5.69
C GLY A 393 -1.90 -9.15 -5.57
N GLY A 394 -1.06 -9.69 -4.67
CA GLY A 394 0.35 -9.33 -4.59
C GLY A 394 1.12 -9.66 -5.86
N MET A 395 0.84 -10.80 -6.49
CA MET A 395 1.42 -11.17 -7.78
C MET A 395 1.00 -10.19 -8.89
N VAL A 396 -0.28 -9.82 -8.96
CA VAL A 396 -0.78 -8.79 -9.90
C VAL A 396 -0.08 -7.45 -9.65
N GLY A 397 0.08 -7.06 -8.37
CA GLY A 397 0.81 -5.87 -7.96
C GLY A 397 2.26 -5.86 -8.42
N SER A 398 2.95 -7.01 -8.34
CA SER A 398 4.33 -7.16 -8.83
C SER A 398 4.44 -6.95 -10.35
N VAL A 399 3.48 -7.42 -11.13
CA VAL A 399 3.42 -7.17 -12.58
C VAL A 399 3.18 -5.70 -12.88
N LEU A 400 2.26 -5.06 -12.16
CA LEU A 400 1.97 -3.63 -12.34
C LEU A 400 3.17 -2.74 -11.98
N LEU A 401 4.07 -3.19 -11.07
CA LEU A 401 5.30 -2.47 -10.73
C LEU A 401 6.22 -2.25 -11.94
N PHE A 402 6.25 -3.13 -12.93
CA PHE A 402 7.03 -2.90 -14.15
C PHE A 402 6.60 -1.62 -14.88
N MET A 403 5.28 -1.42 -15.02
CA MET A 403 4.75 -0.20 -15.62
C MET A 403 5.03 1.03 -14.75
N VAL A 404 4.91 0.89 -13.44
CA VAL A 404 5.19 1.98 -12.49
C VAL A 404 6.67 2.41 -12.58
N VAL A 405 7.60 1.45 -12.67
CA VAL A 405 9.03 1.72 -12.88
C VAL A 405 9.27 2.42 -14.24
N PHE A 406 8.64 1.94 -15.31
CA PHE A 406 8.72 2.59 -16.62
C PHE A 406 8.24 4.04 -16.57
N ALA A 407 7.13 4.29 -15.90
CA ALA A 407 6.59 5.64 -15.71
C ALA A 407 7.54 6.52 -14.88
N ALA A 408 8.11 6.01 -13.78
CA ALA A 408 9.07 6.74 -12.96
C ALA A 408 10.30 7.16 -13.76
N LEU A 409 10.86 6.26 -14.59
CA LEU A 409 11.97 6.58 -15.49
C LEU A 409 11.56 7.65 -16.51
N HIS A 410 10.36 7.55 -17.07
CA HIS A 410 9.87 8.55 -18.02
C HIS A 410 9.69 9.93 -17.34
N PHE A 411 9.15 9.99 -16.13
CA PHE A 411 9.04 11.24 -15.37
C PHE A 411 10.42 11.83 -15.10
N ARG A 412 11.35 11.00 -14.67
CA ARG A 412 12.72 11.39 -14.32
C ARG A 412 13.48 12.02 -15.48
N TYR A 413 13.48 11.35 -16.63
CA TYR A 413 14.38 11.70 -17.74
C TYR A 413 13.72 12.49 -18.87
N LYS A 414 12.38 12.49 -18.98
CA LYS A 414 11.68 13.08 -20.13
C LYS A 414 10.72 14.20 -19.76
N ARG A 415 10.28 14.32 -18.50
CA ARG A 415 9.17 15.24 -18.22
C ARG A 415 9.51 16.43 -17.33
N MET A 416 10.21 16.26 -16.25
CA MET A 416 10.31 17.31 -15.25
C MET A 416 11.65 17.30 -14.53
N GLN A 417 12.53 18.21 -14.90
CA GLN A 417 13.79 18.43 -14.22
C GLN A 417 13.75 19.81 -13.54
N LEU A 418 13.63 19.85 -12.21
CA LEU A 418 13.77 21.09 -11.44
C LEU A 418 15.25 21.41 -11.17
N SER A 419 16.02 20.42 -10.86
CA SER A 419 17.48 20.44 -10.68
C SER A 419 18.01 19.04 -10.94
N ARG A 420 19.30 18.91 -11.26
CA ARG A 420 19.95 17.59 -11.27
C ARG A 420 19.97 17.10 -9.83
N PRO A 421 19.32 15.98 -9.49
CA PRO A 421 19.39 15.42 -8.16
C PRO A 421 20.83 14.97 -7.86
N GLY A 422 21.15 14.87 -6.56
CA GLY A 422 22.45 14.38 -6.13
C GLY A 422 22.66 12.90 -6.51
N LEU A 423 23.91 12.52 -6.69
CA LEU A 423 24.33 11.14 -7.00
C LEU A 423 23.67 10.10 -6.08
N PHE A 424 23.51 10.41 -4.80
CA PHE A 424 22.88 9.52 -3.82
C PHE A 424 21.42 9.16 -4.21
N TYR A 425 20.63 10.16 -4.61
CA TYR A 425 19.26 9.92 -5.00
C TYR A 425 19.15 9.08 -6.28
N ASP A 426 19.98 9.37 -7.28
CA ASP A 426 20.01 8.60 -8.52
C ASP A 426 20.43 7.15 -8.27
N THR A 427 21.44 6.93 -7.43
CA THR A 427 21.87 5.59 -7.02
C THR A 427 20.72 4.83 -6.32
N ALA A 428 20.04 5.47 -5.37
CA ALA A 428 18.91 4.88 -4.67
C ALA A 428 17.77 4.51 -5.65
N LEU A 429 17.45 5.37 -6.62
CA LEU A 429 16.43 5.11 -7.63
C LEU A 429 16.82 3.92 -8.51
N TRP A 430 18.07 3.83 -8.98
CA TRP A 430 18.53 2.71 -9.80
C TRP A 430 18.58 1.40 -9.01
N ILE A 431 19.02 1.42 -7.76
CA ILE A 431 18.93 0.24 -6.87
C ILE A 431 17.48 -0.22 -6.72
N SER A 432 16.56 0.72 -6.51
CA SER A 432 15.11 0.43 -6.44
C SER A 432 14.60 -0.23 -7.73
N ILE A 433 14.93 0.33 -8.88
CA ILE A 433 14.50 -0.18 -10.18
C ILE A 433 15.06 -1.59 -10.43
N ILE A 434 16.36 -1.79 -10.21
CA ILE A 434 17.01 -3.09 -10.40
C ILE A 434 16.40 -4.13 -9.45
N SER A 435 16.15 -3.77 -8.19
CA SER A 435 15.53 -4.68 -7.22
C SER A 435 14.11 -5.08 -7.63
N ILE A 436 13.27 -4.12 -8.06
CA ILE A 436 11.90 -4.38 -8.49
C ILE A 436 11.89 -5.27 -9.75
N LEU A 437 12.70 -4.92 -10.76
CA LEU A 437 12.80 -5.68 -12.00
C LEU A 437 13.38 -7.08 -11.75
N GLY A 438 14.41 -7.20 -10.91
CA GLY A 438 15.04 -8.47 -10.56
C GLY A 438 14.06 -9.44 -9.89
N VAL A 439 13.36 -8.98 -8.84
CA VAL A 439 12.34 -9.81 -8.16
C VAL A 439 11.18 -10.15 -9.08
N GLY A 440 10.71 -9.18 -9.86
CA GLY A 440 9.60 -9.41 -10.80
C GLY A 440 9.97 -10.42 -11.90
N ILE A 441 11.14 -10.28 -12.53
CA ILE A 441 11.62 -11.23 -13.57
C ILE A 441 11.83 -12.62 -12.94
N TYR A 442 12.49 -12.69 -11.79
CA TYR A 442 12.69 -13.96 -11.09
C TYR A 442 11.35 -14.65 -10.80
N GLY A 443 10.33 -13.89 -10.37
CA GLY A 443 8.99 -14.41 -10.14
C GLY A 443 8.34 -14.98 -11.39
N VAL A 444 8.39 -14.22 -12.48
CA VAL A 444 7.86 -14.66 -13.78
C VAL A 444 8.54 -15.95 -14.24
N VAL A 445 9.89 -15.99 -14.22
CA VAL A 445 10.66 -17.17 -14.64
C VAL A 445 10.29 -18.41 -13.80
N LYS A 446 10.16 -18.26 -12.47
CA LYS A 446 9.80 -19.39 -11.61
C LYS A 446 8.38 -19.90 -11.84
N ILE A 447 7.43 -19.00 -12.09
CA ILE A 447 6.04 -19.39 -12.42
C ILE A 447 6.02 -20.20 -13.73
N PHE A 448 6.70 -19.74 -14.78
CA PHE A 448 6.76 -20.46 -16.05
C PHE A 448 7.52 -21.79 -15.93
N ALA A 449 8.62 -21.84 -15.19
CA ALA A 449 9.35 -23.09 -14.98
C ALA A 449 8.52 -24.16 -14.23
N HIS A 450 7.55 -23.76 -13.40
CA HIS A 450 6.61 -24.70 -12.76
C HIS A 450 5.47 -25.13 -13.68
N LEU A 451 5.07 -24.30 -14.65
CA LEU A 451 4.04 -24.67 -15.63
C LEU A 451 4.55 -25.66 -16.69
N GLU A 452 5.86 -25.75 -16.93
CA GLU A 452 6.47 -26.75 -17.84
C GLU A 452 6.54 -28.16 -17.22
N PHE A 453 6.21 -28.34 -15.95
CA PHE A 453 6.18 -29.63 -15.24
C PHE A 453 4.76 -30.19 -15.04
N PHE A 454 3.74 -29.59 -15.63
CA PHE A 454 2.39 -30.12 -15.79
C PHE A 454 2.06 -30.38 -17.27
#